data_2a165f53f295eea78ca0ac9b7d11ca7f
#
_entry.id   2a165f53f295eea78ca0ac9b7d11ca7f
#
_cell.length_a   1.000
_cell.length_b   1.000
_cell.length_c   1.000
_cell.angle_alpha   90.00
_cell.angle_beta   90.00
_cell.angle_gamma   90.00
#
_symmetry.space_group_name_H-M   'P 1'
#
loop_
_entity.id
_entity.type
_entity.pdbx_description
1 polymer ?
#
loop_
_entity_poly.entity_id
_entity_poly.type
_entity_poly.pdbx_seq_one_letter_code
_entity_poly.pdbx_strand_id
1 'polypeptide(L)'
;MSYQVLARKWRPSDFSEVVGQEHVVQALCNSLDQNKIHQAFVLSGTRGVGKTTIARILAKSLNCEEGLDSKPCHECSTCKSVSEGSFMDFQEIDAASSRGVDDTKQLLETVMHMPSSSRYKVYLLDEVHMLSTQSFNMLLKTLEEPPQHVIFILATTLPEKIPATVLSRCLQFNLKNLTNKQLIERLSFILENENIDFEISAIEQLARAGRGSLRDALTIADQAIAFCKGKITDKEVSTMLGTLPSDNVLKLIKRIADKDAKSLIDDLNEINQLSVDYNRLIDLVLETIQILSFAKVSEDILEDIEYNREEMSSLLNQLSEEDLQLLYQIGLIAKRDMELAPSLSGGFDMALLRMVAFIPSELGQDKKKDKPEALIKENSKSVKSESLEEETEFVTQIEEESPITESLDGIEQAKTKQVEKIDISLENWKSIFDQLELDPGTRQLASHSCFVSVDDSVIYLSMPEEKLNLFSGKHRKQLQDSLTKFYGIQCNLFLEVGEFSKNSPNELKEEEKRKELKDAQREIEQDPNVQSLVEAFGAKVIESSIEPRSEK
;
A
#
# COMPACT_ATOMS: atom_id res chain seq x y z
N MET A 1 -18.37 -36.94 -5.23
CA MET A 1 -18.62 -35.48 -5.22
C MET A 1 -17.27 -34.76 -5.22
N SER A 2 -17.04 -33.80 -6.08
CA SER A 2 -15.81 -33.00 -6.05
C SER A 2 -15.83 -32.11 -4.80
N TYR A 3 -14.75 -32.10 -4.03
CA TYR A 3 -14.60 -31.18 -2.90
C TYR A 3 -14.75 -29.73 -3.36
N GLN A 4 -15.59 -28.98 -2.67
CA GLN A 4 -15.79 -27.55 -2.93
C GLN A 4 -15.27 -26.76 -1.74
N VAL A 5 -14.40 -25.79 -2.01
CA VAL A 5 -13.80 -24.88 -1.01
C VAL A 5 -14.89 -24.14 -0.23
N LEU A 6 -14.77 -24.04 1.10
CA LEU A 6 -15.77 -23.42 1.99
C LEU A 6 -16.13 -21.98 1.55
N ALA A 7 -15.17 -21.19 1.15
CA ALA A 7 -15.37 -19.83 0.67
C ALA A 7 -16.31 -19.73 -0.56
N ARG A 8 -16.43 -20.82 -1.35
CA ARG A 8 -17.38 -20.91 -2.48
C ARG A 8 -18.69 -21.53 -2.05
N LYS A 9 -18.67 -22.60 -1.25
CA LYS A 9 -19.86 -23.34 -0.77
C LYS A 9 -20.74 -22.44 0.10
N TRP A 10 -20.13 -21.65 1.01
CA TRP A 10 -20.80 -20.79 1.96
C TRP A 10 -20.87 -19.32 1.53
N ARG A 11 -20.79 -19.08 0.22
CA ARG A 11 -21.01 -17.72 -0.30
C ARG A 11 -22.47 -17.35 -0.11
N PRO A 12 -22.78 -16.21 0.57
CA PRO A 12 -24.15 -15.74 0.75
C PRO A 12 -24.95 -15.76 -0.55
N SER A 13 -26.16 -16.29 -0.47
CA SER A 13 -27.07 -16.42 -1.60
C SER A 13 -28.12 -15.34 -1.64
N ASP A 14 -28.43 -14.71 -0.51
CA ASP A 14 -29.30 -13.55 -0.35
C ASP A 14 -28.71 -12.52 0.62
N PHE A 15 -29.40 -11.37 0.76
CA PHE A 15 -28.95 -10.27 1.60
C PHE A 15 -29.00 -10.60 3.11
N SER A 16 -29.85 -11.51 3.56
CA SER A 16 -30.00 -11.89 4.97
C SER A 16 -28.80 -12.69 5.49
N GLU A 17 -28.07 -13.36 4.59
CA GLU A 17 -26.88 -14.15 4.92
C GLU A 17 -25.59 -13.31 4.96
N VAL A 18 -25.66 -12.04 4.52
CA VAL A 18 -24.49 -11.15 4.48
C VAL A 18 -24.21 -10.62 5.88
N VAL A 19 -23.02 -10.91 6.40
CA VAL A 19 -22.61 -10.52 7.76
C VAL A 19 -21.87 -9.20 7.74
N GLY A 20 -22.14 -8.32 8.73
CA GLY A 20 -21.36 -7.10 9.01
C GLY A 20 -21.56 -5.93 8.05
N GLN A 21 -22.53 -6.02 7.11
CA GLN A 21 -22.78 -5.00 6.09
C GLN A 21 -24.23 -4.47 6.16
N GLU A 22 -24.82 -4.42 7.35
CA GLU A 22 -26.25 -4.11 7.57
C GLU A 22 -26.66 -2.79 6.90
N HIS A 23 -25.79 -1.76 6.96
CA HIS A 23 -26.05 -0.44 6.37
C HIS A 23 -26.15 -0.48 4.84
N VAL A 24 -25.29 -1.28 4.18
CA VAL A 24 -25.32 -1.45 2.71
C VAL A 24 -26.53 -2.30 2.31
N VAL A 25 -26.74 -3.40 3.01
CA VAL A 25 -27.86 -4.32 2.78
C VAL A 25 -29.19 -3.58 2.92
N GLN A 26 -29.38 -2.82 4.00
CA GLN A 26 -30.60 -2.05 4.22
C GLN A 26 -30.87 -1.04 3.10
N ALA A 27 -29.82 -0.31 2.66
CA ALA A 27 -29.95 0.67 1.60
C ALA A 27 -30.32 0.02 0.26
N LEU A 28 -29.71 -1.12 -0.08
CA LEU A 28 -30.00 -1.86 -1.30
C LEU A 28 -31.39 -2.47 -1.27
N CYS A 29 -31.81 -3.10 -0.15
CA CYS A 29 -33.18 -3.64 0.02
C CYS A 29 -34.24 -2.53 -0.13
N ASN A 30 -34.04 -1.38 0.55
CA ASN A 30 -34.97 -0.25 0.42
C ASN A 30 -35.06 0.27 -1.02
N SER A 31 -33.96 0.28 -1.76
CA SER A 31 -33.91 0.70 -3.16
C SER A 31 -34.69 -0.26 -4.07
N LEU A 32 -34.55 -1.57 -3.83
CA LEU A 32 -35.26 -2.62 -4.56
C LEU A 32 -36.76 -2.57 -4.26
N ASP A 33 -37.15 -2.54 -2.98
CA ASP A 33 -38.55 -2.55 -2.53
C ASP A 33 -39.31 -1.30 -2.99
N GLN A 34 -38.64 -0.15 -3.10
CA GLN A 34 -39.22 1.10 -3.62
C GLN A 34 -39.16 1.21 -5.15
N ASN A 35 -38.55 0.24 -5.84
CA ASN A 35 -38.29 0.28 -7.28
C ASN A 35 -37.55 1.57 -7.72
N LYS A 36 -36.62 2.04 -6.87
CA LYS A 36 -35.77 3.22 -7.13
C LYS A 36 -34.29 2.77 -7.23
N ILE A 37 -33.98 2.15 -8.36
CA ILE A 37 -32.66 1.55 -8.56
C ILE A 37 -31.78 2.55 -9.28
N HIS A 38 -30.63 2.84 -8.70
CA HIS A 38 -29.59 3.64 -9.36
C HIS A 38 -28.89 2.81 -10.45
N GLN A 39 -28.49 3.44 -11.55
CA GLN A 39 -27.89 2.72 -12.69
C GLN A 39 -26.39 2.44 -12.52
N ALA A 40 -25.73 3.08 -11.56
CA ALA A 40 -24.32 2.85 -11.28
C ALA A 40 -24.03 2.83 -9.78
N PHE A 41 -23.34 1.78 -9.32
CA PHE A 41 -22.96 1.56 -7.94
C PHE A 41 -21.44 1.42 -7.84
N VAL A 42 -20.83 1.94 -6.77
CA VAL A 42 -19.46 1.66 -6.37
C VAL A 42 -19.45 0.93 -5.04
N LEU A 43 -18.89 -0.27 -5.01
CA LEU A 43 -18.67 -1.07 -3.81
C LEU A 43 -17.17 -1.00 -3.47
N SER A 44 -16.82 -0.22 -2.44
CA SER A 44 -15.44 -0.09 -1.95
C SER A 44 -15.23 -0.91 -0.68
N GLY A 45 -14.00 -1.31 -0.41
CA GLY A 45 -13.61 -2.05 0.79
C GLY A 45 -12.51 -3.06 0.54
N THR A 46 -11.91 -3.62 1.60
CA THR A 46 -10.80 -4.56 1.50
C THR A 46 -11.19 -5.84 0.74
N ARG A 47 -10.19 -6.62 0.37
CA ARG A 47 -10.44 -7.90 -0.31
C ARG A 47 -11.20 -8.84 0.62
N GLY A 48 -12.17 -9.60 0.08
CA GLY A 48 -12.87 -10.66 0.80
C GLY A 48 -13.99 -10.23 1.73
N VAL A 49 -14.35 -8.92 1.79
CA VAL A 49 -15.44 -8.38 2.62
C VAL A 49 -16.85 -8.55 2.03
N GLY A 50 -16.94 -9.08 0.79
CA GLY A 50 -18.23 -9.40 0.18
C GLY A 50 -18.66 -8.54 -1.01
N LYS A 51 -17.80 -7.67 -1.59
CA LYS A 51 -18.12 -6.81 -2.75
C LYS A 51 -18.79 -7.57 -3.90
N THR A 52 -18.10 -8.56 -4.44
CA THR A 52 -18.58 -9.41 -5.54
C THR A 52 -19.80 -10.24 -5.15
N THR A 53 -19.94 -10.63 -3.87
CA THR A 53 -21.08 -11.35 -3.35
C THR A 53 -22.34 -10.48 -3.36
N ILE A 54 -22.24 -9.25 -2.81
CA ILE A 54 -23.36 -8.28 -2.82
C ILE A 54 -23.77 -7.96 -4.26
N ALA A 55 -22.79 -7.77 -5.17
CA ALA A 55 -23.08 -7.54 -6.57
C ALA A 55 -23.89 -8.68 -7.22
N ARG A 56 -23.54 -9.94 -6.92
CA ARG A 56 -24.27 -11.12 -7.42
C ARG A 56 -25.67 -11.24 -6.84
N ILE A 57 -25.83 -10.95 -5.53
CA ILE A 57 -27.15 -10.94 -4.90
C ILE A 57 -28.01 -9.84 -5.52
N LEU A 58 -27.46 -8.65 -5.73
CA LEU A 58 -28.17 -7.55 -6.39
C LEU A 58 -28.60 -7.94 -7.81
N ALA A 59 -27.71 -8.57 -8.60
CA ALA A 59 -28.03 -9.04 -9.95
C ALA A 59 -29.17 -10.08 -9.94
N LYS A 60 -29.22 -10.99 -8.95
CA LYS A 60 -30.33 -11.93 -8.76
C LYS A 60 -31.65 -11.21 -8.44
N SER A 61 -31.62 -10.29 -7.47
CA SER A 61 -32.79 -9.54 -7.02
C SER A 61 -33.39 -8.70 -8.14
N LEU A 62 -32.52 -8.10 -8.99
CA LEU A 62 -32.94 -7.31 -10.15
C LEU A 62 -33.63 -8.14 -11.23
N ASN A 63 -33.18 -9.37 -11.45
CA ASN A 63 -33.60 -10.20 -12.57
C ASN A 63 -34.40 -11.43 -12.18
N CYS A 64 -34.79 -11.57 -10.90
CA CYS A 64 -35.63 -12.68 -10.46
C CYS A 64 -36.97 -12.69 -11.21
N GLU A 65 -37.38 -13.85 -11.73
CA GLU A 65 -38.62 -13.99 -12.52
C GLU A 65 -39.90 -13.67 -11.72
N GLU A 66 -39.87 -13.89 -10.39
CA GLU A 66 -40.99 -13.60 -9.49
C GLU A 66 -41.21 -12.10 -9.24
N GLY A 67 -40.21 -11.28 -9.51
CA GLY A 67 -40.34 -9.84 -9.36
C GLY A 67 -39.06 -9.16 -8.93
N LEU A 68 -39.11 -7.84 -8.83
CA LEU A 68 -38.08 -7.02 -8.17
C LEU A 68 -38.37 -7.10 -6.67
N ASP A 69 -37.51 -7.80 -5.94
CA ASP A 69 -37.63 -7.97 -4.49
C ASP A 69 -36.23 -8.05 -3.87
N SER A 70 -36.12 -7.59 -2.64
CA SER A 70 -34.92 -7.78 -1.82
C SER A 70 -34.62 -9.26 -1.53
N LYS A 71 -35.59 -10.16 -1.72
CA LYS A 71 -35.51 -11.61 -1.54
C LYS A 71 -35.70 -12.35 -2.86
N PRO A 72 -34.60 -12.71 -3.55
CA PRO A 72 -34.71 -13.52 -4.76
C PRO A 72 -35.26 -14.93 -4.44
N CYS A 73 -36.03 -15.54 -5.35
CA CYS A 73 -36.68 -16.83 -5.10
C CYS A 73 -35.71 -18.04 -5.06
N HIS A 74 -34.52 -17.94 -5.55
CA HIS A 74 -33.48 -18.99 -5.68
C HIS A 74 -33.86 -20.21 -6.56
N GLU A 75 -35.09 -20.34 -7.02
CA GLU A 75 -35.59 -21.50 -7.75
C GLU A 75 -35.73 -21.27 -9.25
N CYS A 76 -35.99 -20.03 -9.68
CA CYS A 76 -36.16 -19.71 -11.10
C CYS A 76 -34.85 -19.90 -11.90
N SER A 77 -34.99 -19.96 -13.23
CA SER A 77 -33.87 -20.22 -14.14
C SER A 77 -32.79 -19.16 -14.01
N THR A 78 -33.16 -17.88 -13.87
CA THR A 78 -32.29 -16.74 -13.68
C THR A 78 -31.48 -16.83 -12.38
N CYS A 79 -32.18 -17.10 -11.24
CA CYS A 79 -31.50 -17.21 -9.94
C CYS A 79 -30.45 -18.34 -9.93
N LYS A 80 -30.76 -19.47 -10.54
CA LYS A 80 -29.81 -20.61 -10.67
C LYS A 80 -28.64 -20.25 -11.57
N SER A 81 -28.89 -19.70 -12.74
CA SER A 81 -27.84 -19.33 -13.71
C SER A 81 -26.88 -18.26 -13.15
N VAL A 82 -27.38 -17.25 -12.41
CA VAL A 82 -26.52 -16.27 -11.75
C VAL A 82 -25.67 -16.92 -10.65
N SER A 83 -26.22 -17.89 -9.88
CA SER A 83 -25.48 -18.61 -8.86
C SER A 83 -24.36 -19.46 -9.46
N GLU A 84 -24.62 -20.10 -10.59
CA GLU A 84 -23.66 -20.92 -11.34
C GLU A 84 -22.63 -20.09 -12.13
N GLY A 85 -22.93 -18.79 -12.36
CA GLY A 85 -22.08 -17.89 -13.16
C GLY A 85 -22.25 -18.08 -14.67
N SER A 86 -23.36 -18.65 -15.11
CA SER A 86 -23.70 -18.93 -16.53
C SER A 86 -24.71 -17.95 -17.13
N PHE A 87 -25.15 -16.95 -16.38
CA PHE A 87 -26.18 -16.02 -16.81
C PHE A 87 -25.65 -14.97 -17.77
N MET A 88 -26.17 -14.91 -19.00
CA MET A 88 -25.65 -14.05 -20.07
C MET A 88 -25.81 -12.55 -19.81
N ASP A 89 -26.92 -12.15 -19.13
CA ASP A 89 -27.19 -10.75 -18.83
C ASP A 89 -26.54 -10.26 -17.52
N PHE A 90 -25.70 -11.10 -16.87
CA PHE A 90 -24.79 -10.71 -15.79
C PHE A 90 -23.36 -11.00 -16.19
N GLN A 91 -22.61 -9.95 -16.51
CA GLN A 91 -21.22 -10.05 -16.92
C GLN A 91 -20.30 -9.60 -15.79
N GLU A 92 -19.47 -10.52 -15.32
CA GLU A 92 -18.45 -10.27 -14.31
C GLU A 92 -17.08 -10.16 -15.01
N ILE A 93 -16.49 -8.98 -14.95
CA ILE A 93 -15.24 -8.63 -15.64
C ILE A 93 -14.23 -8.20 -14.60
N ASP A 94 -13.11 -8.92 -14.56
CA ASP A 94 -11.98 -8.54 -13.74
C ASP A 94 -11.10 -7.53 -14.50
N ALA A 95 -11.10 -6.29 -14.02
CA ALA A 95 -10.29 -5.23 -14.61
C ALA A 95 -8.78 -5.46 -14.48
N ALA A 96 -8.35 -6.38 -13.61
CA ALA A 96 -6.93 -6.75 -13.51
C ALA A 96 -6.48 -7.60 -14.71
N SER A 97 -7.38 -8.41 -15.29
CA SER A 97 -7.12 -9.22 -16.49
C SER A 97 -7.48 -8.48 -17.79
N SER A 98 -8.45 -7.56 -17.75
CA SER A 98 -8.98 -6.82 -18.91
C SER A 98 -8.65 -5.32 -18.79
N ARG A 99 -7.36 -4.98 -18.84
CA ARG A 99 -6.86 -3.60 -18.65
C ARG A 99 -6.89 -2.76 -19.92
N GLY A 100 -7.09 -3.41 -21.09
CA GLY A 100 -6.98 -2.80 -22.40
C GLY A 100 -8.08 -1.80 -22.69
N VAL A 101 -7.74 -0.78 -23.48
CA VAL A 101 -8.72 0.17 -24.03
C VAL A 101 -9.68 -0.56 -24.97
N ASP A 102 -9.17 -1.55 -25.71
CA ASP A 102 -9.97 -2.36 -26.64
C ASP A 102 -10.97 -3.26 -25.90
N ASP A 103 -10.59 -3.85 -24.76
CA ASP A 103 -11.50 -4.66 -23.92
C ASP A 103 -12.66 -3.80 -23.42
N THR A 104 -12.33 -2.58 -22.92
CA THR A 104 -13.35 -1.62 -22.46
C THR A 104 -14.25 -1.19 -23.62
N LYS A 105 -13.71 -1.00 -24.82
CA LYS A 105 -14.48 -0.65 -26.00
C LYS A 105 -15.45 -1.76 -26.40
N GLN A 106 -15.00 -3.02 -26.45
CA GLN A 106 -15.84 -4.17 -26.71
C GLN A 106 -16.97 -4.29 -25.68
N LEU A 107 -16.65 -4.10 -24.40
CA LEU A 107 -17.65 -4.07 -23.34
C LEU A 107 -18.73 -3.00 -23.65
N LEU A 108 -18.33 -1.77 -23.94
CA LEU A 108 -19.25 -0.66 -24.20
C LEU A 108 -20.12 -0.89 -25.45
N GLU A 109 -19.61 -1.57 -26.47
CA GLU A 109 -20.40 -1.99 -27.63
C GLU A 109 -21.52 -2.96 -27.21
N THR A 110 -21.25 -3.88 -26.28
CA THR A 110 -22.27 -4.81 -25.76
C THR A 110 -23.32 -4.14 -24.86
N VAL A 111 -22.98 -3.02 -24.21
CA VAL A 111 -23.90 -2.27 -23.33
C VAL A 111 -25.11 -1.74 -24.08
N MET A 112 -24.94 -1.35 -25.34
CA MET A 112 -26.03 -0.81 -26.16
C MET A 112 -27.08 -1.87 -26.57
N HIS A 113 -26.76 -3.16 -26.42
CA HIS A 113 -27.68 -4.22 -26.77
C HIS A 113 -28.67 -4.52 -25.63
N MET A 114 -29.91 -4.72 -25.98
CA MET A 114 -30.96 -5.12 -25.03
C MET A 114 -30.63 -6.43 -24.33
N PRO A 115 -31.08 -6.64 -23.09
CA PRO A 115 -30.94 -7.93 -22.40
C PRO A 115 -31.58 -9.08 -23.22
N SER A 116 -30.99 -10.26 -23.13
CA SER A 116 -31.43 -11.44 -23.88
C SER A 116 -32.71 -12.06 -23.29
N SER A 117 -32.82 -12.13 -21.96
CA SER A 117 -33.90 -12.82 -21.27
C SER A 117 -34.31 -12.19 -19.93
N SER A 118 -33.71 -11.06 -19.57
CA SER A 118 -33.90 -10.44 -18.26
C SER A 118 -34.42 -9.01 -18.34
N ARG A 119 -34.73 -8.40 -17.17
CA ARG A 119 -35.14 -6.98 -17.10
C ARG A 119 -33.93 -6.05 -17.24
N TYR A 120 -32.82 -6.41 -16.61
CA TYR A 120 -31.62 -5.60 -16.56
C TYR A 120 -30.41 -6.37 -17.00
N LYS A 121 -29.53 -5.73 -17.74
CA LYS A 121 -28.20 -6.20 -18.05
C LYS A 121 -27.23 -5.62 -17.03
N VAL A 122 -26.62 -6.47 -16.21
CA VAL A 122 -25.80 -6.07 -15.09
C VAL A 122 -24.33 -6.32 -15.41
N TYR A 123 -23.51 -5.29 -15.30
CA TYR A 123 -22.07 -5.36 -15.48
C TYR A 123 -21.36 -5.16 -14.14
N LEU A 124 -20.66 -6.18 -13.68
CA LEU A 124 -19.77 -6.10 -12.53
C LEU A 124 -18.33 -5.93 -13.02
N LEU A 125 -17.75 -4.78 -12.75
CA LEU A 125 -16.32 -4.52 -12.99
C LEU A 125 -15.58 -4.68 -11.65
N ASP A 126 -14.90 -5.80 -11.47
CA ASP A 126 -14.14 -6.07 -10.25
C ASP A 126 -12.72 -5.48 -10.37
N GLU A 127 -12.18 -5.00 -9.25
CA GLU A 127 -10.92 -4.27 -9.13
C GLU A 127 -10.78 -3.13 -10.16
N VAL A 128 -11.87 -2.36 -10.32
CA VAL A 128 -12.01 -1.32 -11.35
C VAL A 128 -10.88 -0.28 -11.33
N HIS A 129 -10.20 -0.06 -10.20
CA HIS A 129 -9.04 0.82 -10.09
C HIS A 129 -7.83 0.40 -10.97
N MET A 130 -7.87 -0.80 -11.54
CA MET A 130 -6.85 -1.30 -12.47
C MET A 130 -7.08 -0.84 -13.91
N LEU A 131 -8.21 -0.23 -14.22
CA LEU A 131 -8.48 0.33 -15.54
C LEU A 131 -7.57 1.52 -15.85
N SER A 132 -7.24 1.68 -17.13
CA SER A 132 -6.50 2.85 -17.60
C SER A 132 -7.35 4.12 -17.54
N THR A 133 -6.70 5.29 -17.48
CA THR A 133 -7.38 6.59 -17.54
C THR A 133 -8.23 6.73 -18.82
N GLN A 134 -7.77 6.18 -19.94
CA GLN A 134 -8.53 6.18 -21.19
C GLN A 134 -9.79 5.32 -21.11
N SER A 135 -9.71 4.14 -20.47
CA SER A 135 -10.85 3.26 -20.21
C SER A 135 -11.88 3.94 -19.32
N PHE A 136 -11.46 4.63 -18.25
CA PHE A 136 -12.37 5.43 -17.44
C PHE A 136 -13.06 6.53 -18.23
N ASN A 137 -12.34 7.27 -19.09
CA ASN A 137 -12.92 8.33 -19.91
C ASN A 137 -13.96 7.79 -20.91
N MET A 138 -13.79 6.57 -21.40
CA MET A 138 -14.81 5.93 -22.26
C MET A 138 -16.04 5.54 -21.47
N LEU A 139 -15.87 5.01 -20.25
CA LEU A 139 -16.98 4.67 -19.34
C LEU A 139 -17.80 5.89 -18.92
N LEU A 140 -17.17 7.07 -18.77
CA LEU A 140 -17.85 8.29 -18.33
C LEU A 140 -19.05 8.63 -19.20
N LYS A 141 -18.94 8.52 -20.53
CA LYS A 141 -20.06 8.81 -21.47
C LYS A 141 -21.27 7.92 -21.20
N THR A 142 -21.05 6.64 -20.91
CA THR A 142 -22.11 5.68 -20.63
C THR A 142 -22.66 5.83 -19.20
N LEU A 143 -21.83 6.28 -18.25
CA LEU A 143 -22.26 6.57 -16.88
C LEU A 143 -23.06 7.88 -16.76
N GLU A 144 -22.88 8.83 -17.69
CA GLU A 144 -23.65 10.07 -17.77
C GLU A 144 -25.08 9.81 -18.29
N GLU A 145 -25.20 9.03 -19.34
CA GLU A 145 -26.47 8.68 -19.98
C GLU A 145 -26.59 7.16 -20.17
N PRO A 146 -26.70 6.40 -19.07
CA PRO A 146 -26.77 4.95 -19.15
C PRO A 146 -28.11 4.50 -19.75
N PRO A 147 -28.12 3.46 -20.62
CA PRO A 147 -29.37 2.88 -21.08
C PRO A 147 -30.22 2.39 -19.91
N GLN A 148 -31.55 2.56 -19.98
CA GLN A 148 -32.48 2.24 -18.88
C GLN A 148 -32.42 0.77 -18.40
N HIS A 149 -31.97 -0.12 -19.27
CA HIS A 149 -31.86 -1.56 -19.00
C HIS A 149 -30.49 -1.96 -18.48
N VAL A 150 -29.56 -1.03 -18.26
CA VAL A 150 -28.18 -1.33 -17.85
C VAL A 150 -27.91 -0.86 -16.44
N ILE A 151 -27.22 -1.71 -15.67
CA ILE A 151 -26.76 -1.40 -14.31
C ILE A 151 -25.27 -1.74 -14.23
N PHE A 152 -24.48 -0.75 -13.81
CA PHE A 152 -23.07 -0.91 -13.52
C PHE A 152 -22.81 -1.09 -12.04
N ILE A 153 -21.98 -2.06 -11.68
CA ILE A 153 -21.47 -2.28 -10.33
C ILE A 153 -19.96 -2.26 -10.41
N LEU A 154 -19.35 -1.24 -9.87
CA LEU A 154 -17.91 -1.05 -9.83
C LEU A 154 -17.39 -1.52 -8.46
N ALA A 155 -16.58 -2.56 -8.40
CA ALA A 155 -15.98 -3.04 -7.17
C ALA A 155 -14.49 -2.64 -7.11
N THR A 156 -14.02 -2.17 -5.96
CA THR A 156 -12.63 -1.74 -5.78
C THR A 156 -12.13 -1.96 -4.37
N THR A 157 -10.84 -2.20 -4.25
CA THR A 157 -10.12 -2.16 -2.96
C THR A 157 -9.48 -0.80 -2.69
N LEU A 158 -9.31 0.06 -3.71
CA LEU A 158 -8.62 1.35 -3.66
C LEU A 158 -9.52 2.45 -4.27
N PRO A 159 -10.52 2.95 -3.51
CA PRO A 159 -11.45 3.96 -4.02
C PRO A 159 -10.79 5.28 -4.41
N GLU A 160 -9.67 5.63 -3.77
CA GLU A 160 -8.88 6.84 -4.05
C GLU A 160 -8.26 6.85 -5.46
N LYS A 161 -8.11 5.68 -6.10
CA LYS A 161 -7.61 5.59 -7.48
C LYS A 161 -8.69 5.75 -8.55
N ILE A 162 -9.96 5.78 -8.14
CA ILE A 162 -11.06 6.03 -9.08
C ILE A 162 -11.21 7.54 -9.29
N PRO A 163 -11.28 8.02 -10.55
CA PRO A 163 -11.49 9.44 -10.82
C PRO A 163 -12.76 9.99 -10.13
N ALA A 164 -12.66 11.17 -9.53
CA ALA A 164 -13.79 11.81 -8.86
C ALA A 164 -15.00 12.03 -9.80
N THR A 165 -14.74 12.21 -11.10
CA THR A 165 -15.77 12.32 -12.15
C THR A 165 -16.61 11.06 -12.30
N VAL A 166 -16.06 9.86 -12.07
CA VAL A 166 -16.78 8.58 -12.05
C VAL A 166 -17.56 8.46 -10.73
N LEU A 167 -16.89 8.73 -9.59
CA LEU A 167 -17.49 8.62 -8.26
C LEU A 167 -18.72 9.52 -8.10
N SER A 168 -18.72 10.72 -8.70
CA SER A 168 -19.86 11.66 -8.63
C SER A 168 -21.11 11.19 -9.36
N ARG A 169 -21.01 10.18 -10.22
CA ARG A 169 -22.11 9.59 -11.01
C ARG A 169 -22.59 8.25 -10.47
N CYS A 170 -21.98 7.78 -9.41
CA CYS A 170 -22.26 6.48 -8.82
C CYS A 170 -22.75 6.61 -7.39
N LEU A 171 -23.65 5.71 -6.98
CA LEU A 171 -24.00 5.54 -5.59
C LEU A 171 -22.91 4.72 -4.89
N GLN A 172 -22.26 5.32 -3.90
CA GLN A 172 -21.08 4.75 -3.25
C GLN A 172 -21.45 4.02 -1.96
N PHE A 173 -20.99 2.78 -1.83
CA PHE A 173 -21.09 1.96 -0.61
C PHE A 173 -19.71 1.51 -0.16
N ASN A 174 -19.38 1.85 1.08
CA ASN A 174 -18.13 1.42 1.70
C ASN A 174 -18.40 0.21 2.62
N LEU A 175 -17.86 -0.96 2.24
CA LEU A 175 -17.96 -2.18 3.01
C LEU A 175 -16.89 -2.19 4.10
N LYS A 176 -17.30 -2.52 5.32
CA LYS A 176 -16.42 -2.56 6.50
C LYS A 176 -15.76 -3.93 6.63
N ASN A 177 -14.59 -3.95 7.24
CA ASN A 177 -14.00 -5.20 7.70
C ASN A 177 -14.88 -5.81 8.79
N LEU A 178 -14.96 -7.13 8.78
CA LEU A 178 -15.67 -7.85 9.83
C LEU A 178 -14.87 -7.78 11.14
N THR A 179 -15.57 -7.63 12.24
CA THR A 179 -14.96 -7.76 13.56
C THR A 179 -14.57 -9.20 13.83
N ASN A 180 -13.56 -9.42 14.70
CA ASN A 180 -13.17 -10.78 15.07
C ASN A 180 -14.36 -11.58 15.63
N LYS A 181 -15.22 -10.95 16.42
CA LYS A 181 -16.43 -11.57 16.96
C LYS A 181 -17.37 -12.09 15.85
N GLN A 182 -17.64 -11.26 14.85
CA GLN A 182 -18.47 -11.65 13.69
C GLN A 182 -17.83 -12.80 12.88
N LEU A 183 -16.50 -12.78 12.74
CA LEU A 183 -15.77 -13.86 12.08
C LEU A 183 -15.83 -15.16 12.86
N ILE A 184 -15.64 -15.12 14.18
CA ILE A 184 -15.74 -16.29 15.08
C ILE A 184 -17.14 -16.89 15.00
N GLU A 185 -18.18 -16.08 15.18
CA GLU A 185 -19.58 -16.52 15.09
C GLU A 185 -19.88 -17.18 13.74
N ARG A 186 -19.41 -16.58 12.64
CA ARG A 186 -19.67 -17.12 11.29
C ARG A 186 -18.87 -18.39 11.00
N LEU A 187 -17.60 -18.44 11.41
CA LEU A 187 -16.75 -19.63 11.27
C LEU A 187 -17.31 -20.81 12.09
N SER A 188 -17.68 -20.57 13.35
CA SER A 188 -18.30 -21.60 14.22
C SER A 188 -19.57 -22.14 13.59
N PHE A 189 -20.47 -21.27 13.14
CA PHE A 189 -21.70 -21.66 12.46
C PHE A 189 -21.43 -22.55 11.23
N ILE A 190 -20.43 -22.19 10.41
CA ILE A 190 -20.10 -22.97 9.20
C ILE A 190 -19.50 -24.31 9.56
N LEU A 191 -18.57 -24.38 10.51
CA LEU A 191 -17.90 -25.63 10.91
C LEU A 191 -18.87 -26.60 11.60
N GLU A 192 -19.82 -26.11 12.40
CA GLU A 192 -20.90 -26.91 12.98
C GLU A 192 -21.78 -27.56 11.88
N ASN A 193 -22.15 -26.78 10.85
CA ASN A 193 -22.93 -27.29 9.73
C ASN A 193 -22.14 -28.29 8.85
N GLU A 194 -20.82 -28.18 8.81
CA GLU A 194 -19.94 -29.17 8.15
C GLU A 194 -19.65 -30.39 9.03
N ASN A 195 -20.17 -30.46 10.28
CA ASN A 195 -19.90 -31.50 11.27
C ASN A 195 -18.40 -31.67 11.57
N ILE A 196 -17.69 -30.58 11.74
CA ILE A 196 -16.27 -30.54 12.07
C ILE A 196 -16.13 -30.10 13.52
N ASP A 197 -15.49 -30.91 14.35
CA ASP A 197 -15.21 -30.57 15.73
C ASP A 197 -14.06 -29.56 15.79
N PHE A 198 -14.20 -28.56 16.67
CA PHE A 198 -13.20 -27.52 16.84
C PHE A 198 -13.07 -27.05 18.29
N GLU A 199 -11.97 -26.40 18.61
CA GLU A 199 -11.76 -25.64 19.83
C GLU A 199 -12.01 -24.17 19.55
N ILE A 200 -12.66 -23.42 20.49
CA ILE A 200 -12.96 -22.00 20.30
C ILE A 200 -11.70 -21.20 20.09
N SER A 201 -10.65 -21.47 20.88
CA SER A 201 -9.34 -20.81 20.74
C SER A 201 -8.72 -20.98 19.34
N ALA A 202 -8.93 -22.17 18.72
CA ALA A 202 -8.49 -22.40 17.36
C ALA A 202 -9.25 -21.51 16.35
N ILE A 203 -10.58 -21.37 16.52
CA ILE A 203 -11.39 -20.50 15.66
C ILE A 203 -11.01 -19.03 15.81
N GLU A 204 -10.67 -18.59 17.02
CA GLU A 204 -10.16 -17.24 17.28
C GLU A 204 -8.85 -16.96 16.56
N GLN A 205 -7.92 -17.93 16.53
CA GLN A 205 -6.69 -17.81 15.74
C GLN A 205 -6.99 -17.72 14.23
N LEU A 206 -7.93 -18.53 13.71
CA LEU A 206 -8.34 -18.47 12.31
C LEU A 206 -9.00 -17.12 11.97
N ALA A 207 -9.85 -16.60 12.84
CA ALA A 207 -10.52 -15.31 12.67
C ALA A 207 -9.50 -14.15 12.64
N ARG A 208 -8.54 -14.12 13.56
CA ARG A 208 -7.43 -13.15 13.56
C ARG A 208 -6.60 -13.26 12.29
N ALA A 209 -6.30 -14.49 11.85
CA ALA A 209 -5.55 -14.71 10.61
C ALA A 209 -6.28 -14.19 9.37
N GLY A 210 -7.63 -14.18 9.40
CA GLY A 210 -8.48 -13.64 8.34
C GLY A 210 -8.47 -12.11 8.21
N ARG A 211 -7.95 -11.36 9.21
CA ARG A 211 -7.78 -9.88 9.19
C ARG A 211 -9.03 -9.13 8.73
N GLY A 212 -10.20 -9.53 9.21
CA GLY A 212 -11.48 -8.90 8.85
C GLY A 212 -12.08 -9.37 7.51
N SER A 213 -11.41 -10.28 6.78
CA SER A 213 -11.87 -10.88 5.53
C SER A 213 -12.47 -12.26 5.79
N LEU A 214 -13.77 -12.43 5.56
CA LEU A 214 -14.42 -13.74 5.69
C LEU A 214 -13.89 -14.75 4.67
N ARG A 215 -13.60 -14.31 3.45
CA ARG A 215 -13.08 -15.17 2.39
C ARG A 215 -11.73 -15.77 2.77
N ASP A 216 -10.82 -14.94 3.31
CA ASP A 216 -9.49 -15.38 3.69
C ASP A 216 -9.56 -16.25 4.95
N ALA A 217 -10.42 -15.89 5.92
CA ALA A 217 -10.68 -16.73 7.10
C ALA A 217 -11.20 -18.12 6.73
N LEU A 218 -12.14 -18.23 5.79
CA LEU A 218 -12.66 -19.51 5.28
C LEU A 218 -11.60 -20.29 4.49
N THR A 219 -10.74 -19.62 3.74
CA THR A 219 -9.65 -20.28 3.02
C THR A 219 -8.63 -20.86 4.00
N ILE A 220 -8.31 -20.14 5.07
CA ILE A 220 -7.44 -20.61 6.14
C ILE A 220 -8.12 -21.76 6.92
N ALA A 221 -9.43 -21.68 7.14
CA ALA A 221 -10.19 -22.78 7.76
C ALA A 221 -10.16 -24.06 6.91
N ASP A 222 -10.28 -23.96 5.57
CA ASP A 222 -10.10 -25.11 4.66
C ASP A 222 -8.69 -25.74 4.80
N GLN A 223 -7.66 -24.91 4.96
CA GLN A 223 -6.31 -25.40 5.20
C GLN A 223 -6.21 -26.10 6.56
N ALA A 224 -6.84 -25.55 7.61
CA ALA A 224 -6.87 -26.16 8.94
C ALA A 224 -7.60 -27.52 8.91
N ILE A 225 -8.71 -27.64 8.21
CA ILE A 225 -9.43 -28.91 8.02
C ILE A 225 -8.53 -29.95 7.35
N ALA A 226 -7.78 -29.54 6.33
CA ALA A 226 -6.86 -30.44 5.63
C ALA A 226 -5.65 -30.85 6.48
N PHE A 227 -5.18 -29.95 7.36
CA PHE A 227 -4.01 -30.17 8.21
C PHE A 227 -4.36 -31.01 9.46
N CYS A 228 -5.50 -30.72 10.10
CA CYS A 228 -5.95 -31.38 11.32
C CYS A 228 -6.67 -32.69 10.98
N LYS A 229 -6.40 -33.77 11.74
CA LYS A 229 -6.97 -35.11 11.52
C LYS A 229 -8.30 -35.28 12.26
N GLY A 230 -9.32 -34.48 11.91
CA GLY A 230 -10.70 -34.67 12.39
C GLY A 230 -11.20 -33.64 13.38
N LYS A 231 -10.36 -33.09 14.25
CA LYS A 231 -10.72 -31.98 15.17
C LYS A 231 -9.74 -30.84 15.00
N ILE A 232 -10.25 -29.62 14.82
CA ILE A 232 -9.40 -28.42 14.73
C ILE A 232 -9.00 -28.02 16.16
N THR A 233 -7.72 -28.20 16.48
CA THR A 233 -7.17 -27.87 17.80
C THR A 233 -6.30 -26.62 17.73
N ASP A 234 -6.21 -25.90 18.84
CA ASP A 234 -5.41 -24.67 18.95
C ASP A 234 -3.93 -24.89 18.57
N LYS A 235 -3.35 -25.98 19.05
CA LYS A 235 -1.95 -26.33 18.79
C LYS A 235 -1.66 -26.63 17.32
N GLU A 236 -2.55 -27.36 16.63
CA GLU A 236 -2.37 -27.69 15.22
C GLU A 236 -2.55 -26.45 14.34
N VAL A 237 -3.52 -25.58 14.66
CA VAL A 237 -3.73 -24.30 13.95
C VAL A 237 -2.51 -23.38 14.14
N SER A 238 -1.98 -23.26 15.35
CA SER A 238 -0.76 -22.49 15.60
C SER A 238 0.42 -23.01 14.79
N THR A 239 0.60 -24.35 14.74
CA THR A 239 1.66 -24.97 13.93
C THR A 239 1.47 -24.70 12.44
N MET A 240 0.25 -24.82 11.92
CA MET A 240 -0.09 -24.57 10.52
C MET A 240 0.14 -23.11 10.12
N LEU A 241 -0.26 -22.19 10.98
CA LEU A 241 -0.10 -20.74 10.75
C LEU A 241 1.34 -20.27 10.97
N GLY A 242 2.21 -21.10 11.54
CA GLY A 242 3.54 -20.68 11.98
C GLY A 242 3.49 -19.58 13.06
N THR A 243 2.40 -19.54 13.82
CA THR A 243 2.23 -18.57 14.91
C THR A 243 2.72 -19.18 16.22
N LEU A 244 3.40 -18.38 17.02
CA LEU A 244 3.71 -18.76 18.38
C LEU A 244 2.46 -18.56 19.25
N PRO A 245 2.25 -19.42 20.26
CA PRO A 245 1.26 -19.15 21.29
C PRO A 245 1.47 -17.77 21.91
N SER A 246 0.38 -17.10 22.25
CA SER A 246 0.40 -15.75 22.85
C SER A 246 1.31 -15.66 24.09
N ASP A 247 1.42 -16.74 24.84
CA ASP A 247 2.31 -16.85 26.01
C ASP A 247 3.80 -16.67 25.65
N ASN A 248 4.23 -17.14 24.46
CA ASN A 248 5.62 -16.95 24.03
C ASN A 248 5.91 -15.49 23.68
N VAL A 249 4.94 -14.77 23.12
CA VAL A 249 5.09 -13.33 22.83
C VAL A 249 5.18 -12.55 24.15
N LEU A 250 4.33 -12.89 25.13
CA LEU A 250 4.41 -12.29 26.47
C LEU A 250 5.76 -12.56 27.15
N LYS A 251 6.31 -13.79 27.01
CA LYS A 251 7.65 -14.10 27.52
C LYS A 251 8.71 -13.21 26.89
N LEU A 252 8.69 -13.02 25.55
CA LEU A 252 9.64 -12.14 24.87
C LEU A 252 9.55 -10.70 25.40
N ILE A 253 8.33 -10.16 25.52
CA ILE A 253 8.13 -8.79 26.06
C ILE A 253 8.59 -8.71 27.52
N LYS A 254 8.37 -9.74 28.32
CA LYS A 254 8.87 -9.81 29.67
C LYS A 254 10.40 -9.79 29.74
N ARG A 255 11.10 -10.55 28.88
CA ARG A 255 12.57 -10.50 28.77
C ARG A 255 13.06 -9.11 28.41
N ILE A 256 12.31 -8.42 27.52
CA ILE A 256 12.61 -7.04 27.15
C ILE A 256 12.44 -6.11 28.36
N ALA A 257 11.32 -6.23 29.09
CA ALA A 257 11.05 -5.43 30.30
C ALA A 257 12.10 -5.67 31.41
N ASP A 258 12.47 -6.94 31.61
CA ASP A 258 13.48 -7.35 32.61
C ASP A 258 14.93 -6.99 32.17
N LYS A 259 15.12 -6.52 30.91
CA LYS A 259 16.44 -6.24 30.28
C LYS A 259 17.38 -7.45 30.29
N ASP A 260 16.82 -8.65 30.23
CA ASP A 260 17.56 -9.89 30.20
C ASP A 260 17.86 -10.35 28.77
N ALA A 261 18.87 -9.71 28.17
CA ALA A 261 19.31 -10.03 26.81
C ALA A 261 19.78 -11.48 26.65
N LYS A 262 20.31 -12.10 27.73
CA LYS A 262 20.82 -13.47 27.65
C LYS A 262 19.68 -14.48 27.51
N SER A 263 18.70 -14.43 28.41
CA SER A 263 17.53 -15.30 28.32
C SER A 263 16.69 -15.02 27.07
N LEU A 264 16.67 -13.76 26.57
CA LEU A 264 16.04 -13.42 25.31
C LEU A 264 16.70 -14.16 24.14
N ILE A 265 18.03 -14.21 24.06
CA ILE A 265 18.77 -14.94 23.01
C ILE A 265 18.48 -16.44 23.10
N ASP A 266 18.38 -17.02 24.29
CA ASP A 266 18.05 -18.42 24.48
C ASP A 266 16.62 -18.71 23.97
N ASP A 267 15.63 -17.87 24.34
CA ASP A 267 14.25 -17.97 23.86
C ASP A 267 14.16 -17.78 22.31
N LEU A 268 14.95 -16.87 21.73
CA LEU A 268 15.03 -16.67 20.27
C LEU A 268 15.63 -17.89 19.55
N ASN A 269 16.65 -18.53 20.12
CA ASN A 269 17.22 -19.75 19.56
C ASN A 269 16.22 -20.90 19.54
N GLU A 270 15.33 -21.02 20.52
CA GLU A 270 14.24 -21.99 20.52
C GLU A 270 13.24 -21.70 19.40
N ILE A 271 12.86 -20.43 19.24
CA ILE A 271 11.93 -19.97 18.19
C ILE A 271 12.52 -20.20 16.80
N ASN A 272 13.81 -19.95 16.61
CA ASN A 272 14.50 -20.13 15.33
C ASN A 272 14.58 -21.60 14.88
N GLN A 273 14.35 -22.59 15.79
CA GLN A 273 14.22 -24.00 15.45
C GLN A 273 12.81 -24.35 14.93
N LEU A 274 11.84 -23.45 15.11
CA LEU A 274 10.47 -23.62 14.64
C LEU A 274 10.33 -22.91 13.28
N SER A 275 9.49 -23.46 12.40
CA SER A 275 9.17 -22.81 11.12
C SER A 275 8.17 -21.66 11.35
N VAL A 276 8.66 -20.50 11.83
CA VAL A 276 7.83 -19.35 12.22
C VAL A 276 7.84 -18.27 11.14
N ASP A 277 6.70 -17.62 10.92
CA ASP A 277 6.61 -16.41 10.11
C ASP A 277 7.02 -15.18 10.96
N TYR A 278 8.25 -14.70 10.74
CA TYR A 278 8.82 -13.57 11.49
C TYR A 278 8.08 -12.25 11.24
N ASN A 279 7.48 -12.05 10.05
CA ASN A 279 6.66 -10.86 9.77
C ASN A 279 5.40 -10.87 10.64
N ARG A 280 4.80 -12.04 10.80
CA ARG A 280 3.66 -12.18 11.69
C ARG A 280 4.04 -12.08 13.16
N LEU A 281 5.21 -12.57 13.52
CA LEU A 281 5.70 -12.51 14.90
C LEU A 281 5.96 -11.07 15.35
N ILE A 282 6.58 -10.24 14.51
CA ILE A 282 6.76 -8.82 14.83
C ILE A 282 5.41 -8.09 14.92
N ASP A 283 4.41 -8.46 14.09
CA ASP A 283 3.05 -7.92 14.18
C ASP A 283 2.42 -8.23 15.54
N LEU A 284 2.53 -9.49 16.02
CA LEU A 284 2.02 -9.90 17.33
C LEU A 284 2.72 -9.15 18.48
N VAL A 285 4.02 -8.94 18.39
CA VAL A 285 4.76 -8.14 19.39
C VAL A 285 4.24 -6.70 19.40
N LEU A 286 4.05 -6.09 18.24
CA LEU A 286 3.50 -4.73 18.11
C LEU A 286 2.07 -4.63 18.63
N GLU A 287 1.20 -5.58 18.28
CA GLU A 287 -0.18 -5.65 18.78
C GLU A 287 -0.21 -5.76 20.31
N THR A 288 0.66 -6.59 20.91
CA THR A 288 0.74 -6.76 22.37
C THR A 288 1.23 -5.48 23.06
N ILE A 289 2.25 -4.80 22.50
CA ILE A 289 2.73 -3.51 23.03
C ILE A 289 1.62 -2.44 22.91
N GLN A 290 0.87 -2.42 21.81
CA GLN A 290 -0.26 -1.51 21.63
C GLN A 290 -1.35 -1.75 22.67
N ILE A 291 -1.70 -3.01 22.95
CA ILE A 291 -2.67 -3.39 23.96
C ILE A 291 -2.20 -2.93 25.35
N LEU A 292 -0.92 -3.16 25.69
CA LEU A 292 -0.32 -2.67 26.93
C LEU A 292 -0.39 -1.15 27.04
N SER A 293 -0.14 -0.42 25.94
CA SER A 293 -0.23 1.04 25.93
C SER A 293 -1.66 1.53 26.19
N PHE A 294 -2.66 0.88 25.60
CA PHE A 294 -4.07 1.22 25.86
C PHE A 294 -4.51 0.84 27.27
N ALA A 295 -4.05 -0.30 27.79
CA ALA A 295 -4.36 -0.74 29.15
C ALA A 295 -3.75 0.18 30.22
N LYS A 296 -2.67 0.91 29.92
CA LYS A 296 -2.13 1.98 30.80
C LYS A 296 -3.11 3.13 30.97
N VAL A 297 -3.89 3.44 29.93
CA VAL A 297 -4.87 4.54 29.94
C VAL A 297 -6.21 4.07 30.56
N SER A 298 -6.64 2.82 30.27
CA SER A 298 -7.87 2.23 30.76
C SER A 298 -7.69 0.73 30.98
N GLU A 299 -7.72 0.31 32.24
CA GLU A 299 -7.59 -1.11 32.64
C GLU A 299 -8.78 -1.96 32.15
N ASP A 300 -9.93 -1.36 31.87
CA ASP A 300 -11.13 -2.07 31.43
C ASP A 300 -10.89 -2.82 30.10
N ILE A 301 -9.91 -2.38 29.30
CA ILE A 301 -9.53 -3.02 28.04
C ILE A 301 -9.03 -4.45 28.25
N LEU A 302 -8.45 -4.76 29.41
CA LEU A 302 -7.96 -6.09 29.74
C LEU A 302 -9.10 -7.12 30.01
N GLU A 303 -10.35 -6.67 30.15
CA GLU A 303 -11.49 -7.58 30.37
C GLU A 303 -11.90 -8.34 29.11
N ASP A 304 -11.65 -7.75 27.96
CA ASP A 304 -12.02 -8.31 26.65
C ASP A 304 -10.87 -9.07 25.95
N ILE A 305 -9.72 -9.28 26.64
CA ILE A 305 -8.50 -9.82 26.01
C ILE A 305 -8.17 -11.20 26.58
N GLU A 306 -7.80 -12.11 25.69
CA GLU A 306 -7.46 -13.52 25.99
C GLU A 306 -6.07 -13.77 26.59
N TYR A 307 -5.30 -12.71 26.85
CA TYR A 307 -3.99 -12.84 27.49
C TYR A 307 -4.12 -13.12 28.98
N ASN A 308 -3.12 -13.83 29.54
CA ASN A 308 -3.03 -14.03 30.96
C ASN A 308 -3.01 -12.69 31.72
N ARG A 309 -4.11 -12.37 32.41
CA ARG A 309 -4.35 -11.08 33.07
C ARG A 309 -3.28 -10.75 34.11
N GLU A 310 -2.77 -11.77 34.81
CA GLU A 310 -1.74 -11.58 35.85
C GLU A 310 -0.40 -11.17 35.19
N GLU A 311 -0.01 -11.79 34.10
CA GLU A 311 1.22 -11.47 33.38
C GLU A 311 1.14 -10.09 32.73
N MET A 312 0.00 -9.74 32.11
CA MET A 312 -0.22 -8.41 31.55
C MET A 312 -0.16 -7.31 32.63
N SER A 313 -0.80 -7.52 33.77
CA SER A 313 -0.74 -6.57 34.90
C SER A 313 0.68 -6.43 35.45
N SER A 314 1.46 -7.50 35.50
CA SER A 314 2.88 -7.44 35.89
C SER A 314 3.70 -6.57 34.91
N LEU A 315 3.50 -6.73 33.58
CA LEU A 315 4.18 -5.94 32.58
C LEU A 315 3.78 -4.46 32.61
N LEU A 316 2.50 -4.17 32.87
CA LEU A 316 2.02 -2.80 33.04
C LEU A 316 2.70 -2.10 34.23
N ASN A 317 3.02 -2.81 35.29
CA ASN A 317 3.72 -2.23 36.43
C ASN A 317 5.22 -2.02 36.20
N GLN A 318 5.81 -2.75 35.24
CA GLN A 318 7.24 -2.70 34.94
C GLN A 318 7.62 -1.68 33.87
N LEU A 319 6.74 -1.48 32.89
CA LEU A 319 6.99 -0.60 31.74
C LEU A 319 6.26 0.73 31.93
N SER A 320 6.95 1.85 31.70
CA SER A 320 6.32 3.18 31.68
C SER A 320 5.56 3.42 30.36
N GLU A 321 4.77 4.50 30.27
CA GLU A 321 4.11 4.89 29.03
C GLU A 321 5.14 5.24 27.94
N GLU A 322 6.22 5.93 28.34
CA GLU A 322 7.31 6.31 27.46
C GLU A 322 8.05 5.08 26.92
N ASP A 323 8.29 4.07 27.78
CA ASP A 323 8.92 2.81 27.36
C ASP A 323 8.06 2.09 26.32
N LEU A 324 6.75 1.98 26.54
CA LEU A 324 5.83 1.34 25.59
C LEU A 324 5.79 2.06 24.25
N GLN A 325 5.77 3.41 24.25
CA GLN A 325 5.83 4.18 23.00
C GLN A 325 7.16 4.00 22.27
N LEU A 326 8.27 3.97 23.01
CA LEU A 326 9.60 3.73 22.44
C LEU A 326 9.70 2.33 21.82
N LEU A 327 9.24 1.30 22.55
CA LEU A 327 9.22 -0.09 22.07
C LEU A 327 8.36 -0.24 20.80
N TYR A 328 7.19 0.41 20.78
CA TYR A 328 6.32 0.41 19.61
C TYR A 328 7.00 1.06 18.40
N GLN A 329 7.65 2.21 18.60
CA GLN A 329 8.38 2.91 17.52
C GLN A 329 9.55 2.07 17.00
N ILE A 330 10.34 1.44 17.88
CA ILE A 330 11.43 0.54 17.47
C ILE A 330 10.87 -0.63 16.66
N GLY A 331 9.76 -1.22 17.09
CA GLY A 331 9.11 -2.32 16.38
C GLY A 331 8.60 -1.94 14.98
N LEU A 332 8.01 -0.75 14.83
CA LEU A 332 7.57 -0.25 13.52
C LEU A 332 8.75 -0.05 12.55
N ILE A 333 9.85 0.53 13.05
CA ILE A 333 11.08 0.69 12.25
C ILE A 333 11.65 -0.67 11.89
N ALA A 334 11.72 -1.59 12.84
CA ALA A 334 12.23 -2.94 12.64
C ALA A 334 11.40 -3.70 11.60
N LYS A 335 10.07 -3.63 11.65
CA LYS A 335 9.18 -4.26 10.66
C LYS A 335 9.49 -3.80 9.24
N ARG A 336 9.72 -2.50 9.04
CA ARG A 336 10.11 -1.94 7.74
C ARG A 336 11.50 -2.42 7.30
N ASP A 337 12.45 -2.48 8.25
CA ASP A 337 13.86 -2.78 7.96
C ASP A 337 14.14 -4.29 7.86
N MET A 338 13.22 -5.16 8.33
CA MET A 338 13.37 -6.63 8.25
C MET A 338 13.53 -7.15 6.82
N GLU A 339 12.87 -6.52 5.84
CA GLU A 339 13.00 -6.88 4.43
C GLU A 339 14.41 -6.58 3.86
N LEU A 340 15.12 -5.65 4.48
CA LEU A 340 16.49 -5.25 4.10
C LEU A 340 17.56 -6.09 4.82
N ALA A 341 17.18 -6.88 5.83
CA ALA A 341 18.10 -7.69 6.59
C ALA A 341 18.58 -8.91 5.80
N PRO A 342 19.80 -9.44 6.04
CA PRO A 342 20.31 -10.64 5.37
C PRO A 342 19.43 -11.88 5.56
N SER A 343 18.70 -11.95 6.66
CA SER A 343 17.67 -12.96 6.95
C SER A 343 16.56 -12.34 7.80
N LEU A 344 15.31 -12.80 7.60
CA LEU A 344 14.16 -12.35 8.39
C LEU A 344 14.33 -12.68 9.88
N SER A 345 14.89 -13.85 10.21
CA SER A 345 15.19 -14.24 11.59
C SER A 345 16.19 -13.27 12.23
N GLY A 346 17.32 -13.01 11.55
CA GLY A 346 18.33 -12.07 12.06
C GLY A 346 17.81 -10.64 12.20
N GLY A 347 16.92 -10.21 11.29
CA GLY A 347 16.23 -8.92 11.38
C GLY A 347 15.35 -8.83 12.62
N PHE A 348 14.58 -9.89 12.90
CA PHE A 348 13.73 -10.00 14.09
C PHE A 348 14.56 -10.04 15.38
N ASP A 349 15.60 -10.88 15.44
CA ASP A 349 16.50 -10.99 16.60
C ASP A 349 17.11 -9.63 16.96
N MET A 350 17.62 -8.91 15.94
CA MET A 350 18.18 -7.57 16.12
C MET A 350 17.14 -6.53 16.53
N ALA A 351 15.89 -6.67 16.11
CA ALA A 351 14.80 -5.81 16.55
C ALA A 351 14.56 -5.91 18.06
N LEU A 352 14.44 -7.14 18.57
CA LEU A 352 14.21 -7.38 19.99
C LEU A 352 15.43 -7.00 20.85
N LEU A 353 16.65 -7.25 20.37
CA LEU A 353 17.87 -6.80 21.06
C LEU A 353 17.96 -5.27 21.11
N ARG A 354 17.52 -4.55 20.07
CA ARG A 354 17.39 -3.08 20.12
C ARG A 354 16.39 -2.65 21.17
N MET A 355 15.23 -3.31 21.27
CA MET A 355 14.23 -3.00 22.29
C MET A 355 14.83 -3.11 23.70
N VAL A 356 15.59 -4.17 24.00
CA VAL A 356 16.28 -4.33 25.28
C VAL A 356 17.31 -3.23 25.54
N ALA A 357 18.08 -2.86 24.49
CA ALA A 357 19.18 -1.90 24.62
C ALA A 357 18.72 -0.46 24.84
N PHE A 358 17.55 -0.10 24.30
CA PHE A 358 17.07 1.28 24.30
C PHE A 358 16.07 1.62 25.42
N ILE A 359 15.60 0.63 26.20
CA ILE A 359 14.80 0.95 27.39
C ILE A 359 15.69 1.70 28.40
N PRO A 360 15.32 2.93 28.79
CA PRO A 360 16.11 3.72 29.73
C PRO A 360 16.34 2.97 31.05
N SER A 361 17.57 2.95 31.56
CA SER A 361 17.82 2.51 32.94
C SER A 361 17.40 3.65 33.85
N GLU A 362 16.61 3.38 34.89
CA GLU A 362 16.38 4.39 35.91
C GLU A 362 17.75 4.91 36.40
N LEU A 363 18.01 6.17 36.09
CA LEU A 363 19.16 6.91 36.63
C LEU A 363 18.89 7.16 38.13
N GLY A 364 19.33 6.24 38.96
CA GLY A 364 19.23 6.43 40.39
C GLY A 364 19.84 5.32 41.23
N GLN A 365 21.10 5.24 41.33
CA GLN A 365 21.93 5.15 42.55
C GLN A 365 23.34 4.64 42.23
N ASP A 366 24.29 5.51 42.48
CA ASP A 366 25.73 5.25 42.49
C ASP A 366 26.09 3.87 43.10
N LYS A 367 26.67 3.01 42.27
CA LYS A 367 27.69 2.09 42.72
C LYS A 367 28.96 2.33 41.94
N LYS A 368 29.84 3.12 42.56
CA LYS A 368 31.27 3.14 42.21
C LYS A 368 31.76 1.70 42.09
N LYS A 369 32.20 1.30 40.92
CA LYS A 369 33.14 0.21 40.75
C LYS A 369 34.24 0.65 39.79
N ASP A 370 35.40 0.81 40.45
CA ASP A 370 36.75 0.62 40.00
C ASP A 370 37.09 0.73 38.52
N LYS A 371 37.85 1.77 38.22
CA LYS A 371 38.68 1.91 37.03
C LYS A 371 39.70 0.78 36.95
N PRO A 372 40.07 0.29 35.80
CA PRO A 372 41.46 0.01 35.47
C PRO A 372 42.07 1.21 34.75
N GLU A 373 43.12 1.72 35.33
CA GLU A 373 44.06 2.64 34.74
C GLU A 373 44.79 1.95 33.56
N ALA A 374 45.02 2.70 32.54
CA ALA A 374 46.33 3.00 31.97
C ALA A 374 46.36 3.03 30.44
N LEU A 375 46.96 4.10 29.99
CA LEU A 375 47.71 4.33 28.75
C LEU A 375 46.92 4.79 27.51
N ILE A 376 46.90 6.10 27.29
CA ILE A 376 47.70 6.76 26.25
C ILE A 376 47.77 8.27 26.56
N LYS A 377 48.98 8.78 26.61
CA LYS A 377 49.36 10.17 26.82
C LYS A 377 49.16 11.03 25.56
N GLU A 378 48.77 12.26 25.88
CA GLU A 378 49.19 13.53 25.27
C GLU A 378 48.90 13.81 23.78
N ASN A 379 48.01 14.74 23.50
CA ASN A 379 48.43 16.10 23.16
C ASN A 379 47.26 17.11 23.26
N SER A 380 47.49 18.01 24.16
CA SER A 380 46.69 19.21 24.41
C SER A 380 46.92 20.27 23.32
N LYS A 381 45.85 20.95 22.90
CA LYS A 381 45.83 22.41 22.81
C LYS A 381 44.42 22.95 22.85
N SER A 382 44.22 23.71 23.89
CA SER A 382 43.13 24.61 24.24
C SER A 382 42.68 25.55 23.14
N VAL A 383 41.38 25.80 23.00
CA VAL A 383 40.81 27.14 22.93
C VAL A 383 39.39 27.13 23.57
N LYS A 384 39.18 28.15 24.37
CA LYS A 384 38.13 28.51 25.30
C LYS A 384 36.69 28.54 24.72
N SER A 385 35.82 28.11 25.58
CA SER A 385 34.44 28.52 25.86
C SER A 385 33.99 29.90 25.40
N GLU A 386 32.80 30.00 24.90
CA GLU A 386 31.79 30.95 25.36
C GLU A 386 30.38 30.42 25.08
N SER A 387 29.63 30.38 26.15
CA SER A 387 28.20 30.13 26.26
C SER A 387 27.38 31.26 25.66
N LEU A 388 26.22 30.95 25.11
CA LEU A 388 25.00 31.72 25.32
C LEU A 388 23.76 30.88 24.96
N GLU A 389 22.94 30.72 25.95
CA GLU A 389 21.55 30.32 25.95
C GLU A 389 20.70 31.36 25.23
N GLU A 390 19.57 30.92 24.65
CA GLU A 390 18.24 31.53 24.65
C GLU A 390 17.37 30.69 23.72
N GLU A 391 16.50 29.89 24.26
CA GLU A 391 15.07 30.00 24.55
C GLU A 391 14.20 30.55 23.40
N THR A 392 13.31 29.63 22.95
CA THR A 392 11.84 29.67 22.85
C THR A 392 11.22 30.76 21.98
N GLU A 393 10.30 30.47 21.20
CA GLU A 393 8.89 30.17 21.35
C GLU A 393 8.17 30.16 19.99
N PHE A 394 7.23 29.25 19.85
CA PHE A 394 6.14 29.24 18.90
C PHE A 394 5.33 30.54 18.96
N VAL A 395 4.85 31.04 17.82
CA VAL A 395 3.45 31.42 17.59
C VAL A 395 3.16 31.58 16.09
N THR A 396 2.13 30.87 15.67
CA THR A 396 1.33 30.98 14.46
C THR A 396 0.74 32.40 14.31
N GLN A 397 0.79 32.96 13.09
CA GLN A 397 -0.36 33.74 12.56
C GLN A 397 -0.23 33.92 11.05
N ILE A 398 -1.32 33.61 10.39
CA ILE A 398 -1.69 33.87 9.01
C ILE A 398 -2.11 35.36 8.95
N GLU A 399 -1.66 36.08 7.94
CA GLU A 399 -2.46 37.17 7.34
C GLU A 399 -1.91 37.53 5.96
N GLU A 400 -2.83 37.57 5.02
CA GLU A 400 -2.72 38.08 3.66
C GLU A 400 -2.47 39.60 3.68
N GLU A 401 -1.72 40.14 2.71
CA GLU A 401 -2.12 41.26 1.89
C GLU A 401 -1.05 41.63 0.85
N SER A 402 -1.52 41.94 -0.33
CA SER A 402 -0.80 42.42 -1.52
C SER A 402 -0.64 43.93 -1.50
N PRO A 403 -0.27 44.61 -2.61
CA PRO A 403 1.08 45.07 -2.91
C PRO A 403 1.17 46.61 -2.88
N ILE A 404 2.34 47.15 -2.70
CA ILE A 404 2.60 48.57 -2.97
C ILE A 404 3.93 48.72 -3.73
N THR A 405 3.81 49.30 -4.89
CA THR A 405 4.80 49.96 -5.72
C THR A 405 5.31 51.23 -5.09
N GLU A 406 6.55 51.56 -5.35
CA GLU A 406 7.22 52.87 -5.55
C GLU A 406 8.66 52.80 -5.01
N SER A 407 9.64 53.08 -5.69
CA SER A 407 10.21 54.03 -6.64
C SER A 407 11.63 54.38 -6.18
N LEU A 408 12.55 54.17 -7.11
CA LEU A 408 13.77 54.93 -7.46
C LEU A 408 14.41 55.87 -6.41
N ASP A 409 15.66 55.69 -6.15
CA ASP A 409 16.81 56.49 -6.57
C ASP A 409 18.01 56.35 -5.62
N GLY A 410 19.16 56.15 -6.21
CA GLY A 410 20.35 56.84 -5.73
C GLY A 410 21.52 56.00 -5.26
N ILE A 411 22.57 56.04 -6.07
CA ILE A 411 24.00 56.18 -5.80
C ILE A 411 24.88 54.95 -6.18
N GLU A 412 25.39 55.04 -7.39
CA GLU A 412 26.80 55.17 -7.85
C GLU A 412 27.85 54.20 -7.32
N GLN A 413 28.36 53.48 -8.30
CA GLN A 413 29.78 53.17 -8.62
C GLN A 413 30.62 52.37 -7.64
N ALA A 414 30.79 51.08 -8.00
CA ALA A 414 32.12 50.49 -7.92
C ALA A 414 32.26 49.31 -8.89
N LYS A 415 33.00 49.56 -9.97
CA LYS A 415 33.82 48.64 -10.76
C LYS A 415 33.20 47.35 -11.31
N THR A 416 32.84 47.44 -12.57
CA THR A 416 32.68 46.44 -13.59
C THR A 416 33.82 45.41 -13.56
N LYS A 417 33.58 44.20 -13.05
CA LYS A 417 34.18 42.99 -13.54
C LYS A 417 33.13 42.36 -14.47
N GLN A 418 33.55 42.03 -15.67
CA GLN A 418 32.75 41.32 -16.65
C GLN A 418 32.14 40.08 -16.01
N VAL A 419 30.83 40.06 -15.82
CA VAL A 419 30.05 38.92 -15.43
C VAL A 419 29.92 38.08 -16.68
N GLU A 420 30.68 36.97 -16.76
CA GLU A 420 30.43 35.93 -17.75
C GLU A 420 28.96 35.48 -17.55
N LYS A 421 28.15 35.66 -18.59
CA LYS A 421 26.76 35.23 -18.56
C LYS A 421 26.70 33.71 -18.46
N ILE A 422 25.88 33.21 -17.53
CA ILE A 422 25.56 31.80 -17.44
C ILE A 422 24.80 31.42 -18.70
N ASP A 423 25.41 30.59 -19.56
CA ASP A 423 24.79 30.15 -20.82
C ASP A 423 24.11 28.79 -20.63
N ILE A 424 22.94 28.80 -19.98
CA ILE A 424 22.06 27.64 -19.87
C ILE A 424 20.83 27.90 -20.76
N SER A 425 20.51 26.92 -21.59
CA SER A 425 19.31 26.91 -22.43
C SER A 425 18.61 25.55 -22.33
N LEU A 426 17.36 25.51 -22.76
CA LEU A 426 16.60 24.26 -22.85
C LEU A 426 17.32 23.18 -23.69
N GLU A 427 18.09 23.60 -24.70
CA GLU A 427 18.77 22.69 -25.63
C GLU A 427 20.08 22.13 -25.05
N ASN A 428 20.78 22.89 -24.19
CA ASN A 428 22.08 22.46 -23.64
C ASN A 428 22.01 21.91 -22.21
N TRP A 429 20.83 21.97 -21.55
CA TRP A 429 20.65 21.51 -20.18
C TRP A 429 21.08 20.06 -19.97
N LYS A 430 20.72 19.14 -20.89
CA LYS A 430 21.13 17.74 -20.85
C LYS A 430 22.66 17.59 -20.86
N SER A 431 23.33 18.30 -21.77
CA SER A 431 24.79 18.22 -21.90
C SER A 431 25.52 18.77 -20.68
N ILE A 432 24.99 19.82 -20.06
CA ILE A 432 25.52 20.38 -18.82
C ILE A 432 25.28 19.40 -17.67
N PHE A 433 24.06 18.86 -17.55
CA PHE A 433 23.70 17.91 -16.50
C PHE A 433 24.58 16.65 -16.50
N ASP A 434 24.92 16.14 -17.68
CA ASP A 434 25.78 14.95 -17.81
C ASP A 434 27.23 15.22 -17.35
N GLN A 435 27.69 16.48 -17.37
CA GLN A 435 29.02 16.90 -16.94
C GLN A 435 29.10 17.27 -15.44
N LEU A 436 27.95 17.39 -14.74
CA LEU A 436 27.94 17.70 -13.32
C LEU A 436 28.39 16.51 -12.46
N GLU A 437 29.24 16.78 -11.49
CA GLU A 437 29.66 15.82 -10.47
C GLU A 437 28.59 15.75 -9.35
N LEU A 438 27.69 14.74 -9.43
CA LEU A 438 26.59 14.54 -8.49
C LEU A 438 26.64 13.12 -7.92
N ASP A 439 26.25 12.96 -6.66
CA ASP A 439 26.02 11.63 -6.08
C ASP A 439 24.92 10.88 -6.83
N PRO A 440 24.96 9.54 -6.89
CA PRO A 440 23.96 8.74 -7.62
C PRO A 440 22.51 9.08 -7.27
N GLY A 441 22.20 9.28 -5.98
CA GLY A 441 20.85 9.65 -5.52
C GLY A 441 20.41 11.04 -5.98
N THR A 442 21.30 12.05 -5.85
CA THR A 442 21.05 13.42 -6.32
C THR A 442 20.94 13.45 -7.84
N ARG A 443 21.78 12.71 -8.55
CA ARG A 443 21.77 12.60 -10.02
C ARG A 443 20.45 12.00 -10.51
N GLN A 444 19.95 10.94 -9.86
CA GLN A 444 18.69 10.31 -10.24
C GLN A 444 17.49 11.24 -10.03
N LEU A 445 17.42 11.96 -8.92
CA LEU A 445 16.34 12.90 -8.66
C LEU A 445 16.43 14.14 -9.58
N ALA A 446 17.60 14.73 -9.74
CA ALA A 446 17.82 15.91 -10.56
C ALA A 446 17.68 15.63 -12.08
N SER A 447 17.78 14.37 -12.54
CA SER A 447 17.54 13.99 -13.95
C SER A 447 16.11 14.26 -14.41
N HIS A 448 15.16 14.41 -13.48
CA HIS A 448 13.77 14.76 -13.75
C HIS A 448 13.52 16.29 -13.78
N SER A 449 14.54 17.12 -13.59
CA SER A 449 14.41 18.57 -13.65
C SER A 449 14.50 19.08 -15.08
N CYS A 450 13.66 20.09 -15.38
CA CYS A 450 13.67 20.83 -16.64
C CYS A 450 14.15 22.26 -16.38
N PHE A 451 14.97 22.77 -17.28
CA PHE A 451 15.41 24.16 -17.24
C PHE A 451 14.25 25.10 -17.63
N VAL A 452 14.03 26.16 -16.86
CA VAL A 452 12.99 27.17 -17.11
C VAL A 452 13.61 28.49 -17.55
N SER A 453 14.44 29.08 -16.71
CA SER A 453 15.09 30.38 -17.01
C SER A 453 16.32 30.58 -16.14
N VAL A 454 17.14 31.58 -16.51
CA VAL A 454 18.23 32.12 -15.72
C VAL A 454 18.09 33.62 -15.64
N ASP A 455 18.06 34.14 -14.42
CA ASP A 455 18.11 35.57 -14.13
C ASP A 455 19.37 35.88 -13.31
N ASP A 456 20.30 36.60 -13.91
CA ASP A 456 21.63 36.96 -13.36
C ASP A 456 22.39 35.74 -12.80
N SER A 457 22.21 35.39 -11.53
CA SER A 457 22.86 34.27 -10.85
C SER A 457 21.87 33.26 -10.28
N VAL A 458 20.57 33.39 -10.60
CA VAL A 458 19.51 32.48 -10.15
C VAL A 458 19.09 31.56 -11.30
N ILE A 459 19.18 30.27 -11.09
CA ILE A 459 18.76 29.24 -12.04
C ILE A 459 17.41 28.70 -11.60
N TYR A 460 16.40 28.80 -12.48
CA TYR A 460 15.08 28.27 -12.25
C TYR A 460 14.94 26.93 -12.95
N LEU A 461 14.62 25.87 -12.18
CA LEU A 461 14.33 24.55 -12.69
C LEU A 461 12.91 24.14 -12.26
N SER A 462 12.17 23.51 -13.16
CA SER A 462 10.88 22.89 -12.83
C SER A 462 11.05 21.38 -12.61
N MET A 463 10.26 20.82 -11.69
CA MET A 463 10.28 19.41 -11.34
C MET A 463 8.86 18.93 -11.00
N PRO A 464 8.49 17.64 -11.27
CA PRO A 464 7.24 17.08 -10.84
C PRO A 464 7.09 17.12 -9.30
N GLU A 465 5.88 17.38 -8.81
CA GLU A 465 5.58 17.49 -7.38
C GLU A 465 6.05 16.26 -6.57
N GLU A 466 5.83 15.06 -7.11
CA GLU A 466 6.26 13.79 -6.49
C GLU A 466 7.78 13.70 -6.29
N LYS A 467 8.56 14.25 -7.23
CA LYS A 467 10.03 14.24 -7.17
C LYS A 467 10.57 15.41 -6.35
N LEU A 468 9.88 16.55 -6.39
CA LEU A 468 10.23 17.71 -5.59
C LEU A 468 10.13 17.40 -4.08
N ASN A 469 9.10 16.66 -3.66
CA ASN A 469 8.92 16.21 -2.27
C ASN A 469 10.07 15.29 -1.78
N LEU A 470 10.70 14.56 -2.68
CA LEU A 470 11.88 13.72 -2.38
C LEU A 470 13.20 14.50 -2.45
N PHE A 471 13.19 15.70 -3.06
CA PHE A 471 14.37 16.52 -3.27
C PHE A 471 14.69 17.35 -2.02
N SER A 472 15.35 16.72 -1.05
CA SER A 472 15.69 17.34 0.24
C SER A 472 16.66 18.53 0.09
N GLY A 473 16.76 19.38 1.14
CA GLY A 473 17.70 20.49 1.18
C GLY A 473 19.16 20.10 0.91
N LYS A 474 19.56 18.86 1.24
CA LYS A 474 20.89 18.31 0.95
C LYS A 474 21.12 18.13 -0.56
N HIS A 475 20.14 17.57 -1.27
CA HIS A 475 20.21 17.38 -2.73
C HIS A 475 20.25 18.74 -3.46
N ARG A 476 19.42 19.72 -2.98
CA ARG A 476 19.42 21.08 -3.52
C ARG A 476 20.77 21.75 -3.38
N LYS A 477 21.37 21.68 -2.20
CA LYS A 477 22.69 22.25 -1.93
C LYS A 477 23.78 21.61 -2.80
N GLN A 478 23.78 20.30 -2.94
CA GLN A 478 24.75 19.58 -3.77
C GLN A 478 24.63 19.94 -5.25
N LEU A 479 23.42 20.04 -5.80
CA LEU A 479 23.20 20.46 -7.18
C LEU A 479 23.66 21.93 -7.37
N GLN A 480 23.36 22.81 -6.42
CA GLN A 480 23.80 24.21 -6.42
C GLN A 480 25.33 24.32 -6.37
N ASP A 481 25.99 23.57 -5.49
CA ASP A 481 27.45 23.55 -5.36
C ASP A 481 28.12 23.05 -6.65
N SER A 482 27.57 22.00 -7.28
CA SER A 482 28.06 21.47 -8.55
C SER A 482 27.90 22.45 -9.71
N LEU A 483 26.78 23.16 -9.79
CA LEU A 483 26.56 24.22 -10.78
C LEU A 483 27.50 25.41 -10.54
N THR A 484 27.70 25.83 -9.29
CA THR A 484 28.67 26.85 -8.90
C THR A 484 30.08 26.48 -9.30
N LYS A 485 30.45 25.20 -9.13
CA LYS A 485 31.78 24.66 -9.50
C LYS A 485 31.94 24.63 -11.03
N PHE A 486 30.90 24.26 -11.75
CA PHE A 486 30.91 24.18 -13.21
C PHE A 486 31.06 25.56 -13.87
N TYR A 487 30.34 26.57 -13.39
CA TYR A 487 30.37 27.94 -13.94
C TYR A 487 31.41 28.84 -13.29
N GLY A 488 32.01 28.45 -12.15
CA GLY A 488 32.95 29.30 -11.41
C GLY A 488 32.32 30.56 -10.77
N ILE A 489 30.99 30.67 -10.79
CA ILE A 489 30.20 31.80 -10.31
C ILE A 489 29.21 31.27 -9.27
N GLN A 490 28.98 32.01 -8.19
CA GLN A 490 28.03 31.60 -7.18
C GLN A 490 26.59 31.62 -7.75
N CYS A 491 26.03 30.44 -7.97
CA CYS A 491 24.69 30.26 -8.51
C CYS A 491 23.69 29.97 -7.38
N ASN A 492 22.52 30.60 -7.45
CA ASN A 492 21.38 30.24 -6.61
C ASN A 492 20.42 29.36 -7.40
N LEU A 493 19.86 28.32 -6.75
CA LEU A 493 18.94 27.40 -7.40
C LEU A 493 17.52 27.61 -6.87
N PHE A 494 16.58 27.81 -7.77
CA PHE A 494 15.15 27.86 -7.46
C PHE A 494 14.43 26.70 -8.14
N LEU A 495 13.62 25.95 -7.37
CA LEU A 495 12.89 24.79 -7.86
C LEU A 495 11.39 25.07 -7.76
N GLU A 496 10.69 24.94 -8.88
CA GLU A 496 9.25 25.12 -8.97
C GLU A 496 8.55 23.82 -9.34
N VAL A 497 7.31 23.66 -8.89
CA VAL A 497 6.44 22.59 -9.36
C VAL A 497 5.98 22.94 -10.76
N GLY A 498 6.28 22.08 -11.75
CA GLY A 498 5.86 22.29 -13.13
C GLY A 498 5.34 21.00 -13.76
N GLU A 499 4.34 21.16 -14.64
CA GLU A 499 3.92 20.07 -15.52
C GLU A 499 5.03 19.77 -16.53
N PHE A 500 5.19 18.48 -16.83
CA PHE A 500 6.22 17.92 -17.69
C PHE A 500 6.39 18.70 -19.00
N SER A 501 7.49 19.39 -19.14
CA SER A 501 8.00 19.74 -20.47
C SER A 501 8.85 18.56 -20.97
N LYS A 502 8.68 18.14 -22.22
CA LYS A 502 9.32 16.99 -22.89
C LYS A 502 10.87 17.04 -22.96
N ASN A 503 11.54 17.83 -22.12
CA ASN A 503 12.98 18.16 -22.22
C ASN A 503 13.75 17.86 -20.94
N SER A 504 13.28 16.97 -20.05
CA SER A 504 14.10 16.53 -18.93
C SER A 504 15.22 15.58 -19.40
N PRO A 505 16.42 15.61 -18.76
CA PRO A 505 17.50 14.70 -19.11
C PRO A 505 17.10 13.22 -19.11
N ASN A 506 16.16 12.82 -18.25
CA ASN A 506 15.65 11.46 -18.18
C ASN A 506 14.77 11.11 -19.39
N GLU A 507 13.83 11.99 -19.76
CA GLU A 507 12.96 11.76 -20.94
C GLU A 507 13.76 11.72 -22.24
N LEU A 508 14.73 12.61 -22.39
CA LEU A 508 15.59 12.61 -23.56
C LEU A 508 16.41 11.31 -23.69
N LYS A 509 16.88 10.75 -22.57
CA LYS A 509 17.56 9.44 -22.55
C LYS A 509 16.60 8.28 -22.87
N GLU A 510 15.37 8.34 -22.42
CA GLU A 510 14.36 7.32 -22.73
C GLU A 510 13.93 7.39 -24.21
N GLU A 511 13.80 8.60 -24.77
CA GLU A 511 13.51 8.76 -26.20
C GLU A 511 14.67 8.27 -27.09
N GLU A 512 15.92 8.53 -26.70
CA GLU A 512 17.10 8.01 -27.42
C GLU A 512 17.10 6.48 -27.39
N LYS A 513 16.94 5.86 -26.23
CA LYS A 513 16.83 4.40 -26.10
C LYS A 513 15.70 3.82 -26.94
N ARG A 514 14.57 4.53 -26.97
CA ARG A 514 13.41 4.10 -27.77
C ARG A 514 13.65 4.22 -29.28
N LYS A 515 14.43 5.21 -29.71
CA LYS A 515 14.87 5.33 -31.11
C LYS A 515 15.86 4.22 -31.48
N GLU A 516 16.87 4.00 -30.67
CA GLU A 516 17.85 2.93 -30.85
C GLU A 516 17.18 1.54 -30.92
N LEU A 517 16.20 1.28 -30.06
CA LEU A 517 15.44 0.03 -30.06
C LEU A 517 14.63 -0.13 -31.36
N LYS A 518 13.99 0.93 -31.84
CA LYS A 518 13.25 0.92 -33.11
C LYS A 518 14.15 0.74 -34.32
N ASP A 519 15.32 1.34 -34.30
CA ASP A 519 16.27 1.22 -35.41
C ASP A 519 16.87 -0.21 -35.40
N ALA A 520 17.23 -0.77 -34.25
CA ALA A 520 17.64 -2.17 -34.12
C ALA A 520 16.53 -3.15 -34.56
N GLN A 521 15.27 -2.86 -34.26
CA GLN A 521 14.14 -3.66 -34.72
C GLN A 521 14.01 -3.65 -36.25
N ARG A 522 14.16 -2.48 -36.87
CA ARG A 522 14.13 -2.35 -38.33
C ARG A 522 15.30 -3.05 -39.02
N GLU A 523 16.51 -2.97 -38.44
CA GLU A 523 17.67 -3.68 -38.94
C GLU A 523 17.47 -5.20 -38.94
N ILE A 524 16.92 -5.74 -37.83
CA ILE A 524 16.62 -7.18 -37.70
C ILE A 524 15.54 -7.61 -38.72
N GLU A 525 14.48 -6.80 -38.91
CA GLU A 525 13.41 -7.11 -39.86
C GLU A 525 13.89 -7.06 -41.31
N GLN A 526 14.89 -6.24 -41.61
CA GLN A 526 15.44 -6.08 -42.97
C GLN A 526 16.60 -7.02 -43.27
N ASP A 527 17.12 -7.76 -42.28
CA ASP A 527 18.22 -8.71 -42.48
C ASP A 527 17.76 -9.89 -43.36
N PRO A 528 18.43 -10.14 -44.50
CA PRO A 528 18.05 -11.21 -45.44
C PRO A 528 18.07 -12.60 -44.78
N ASN A 529 18.93 -12.84 -43.80
CA ASN A 529 19.04 -14.12 -43.11
C ASN A 529 17.83 -14.34 -42.16
N VAL A 530 17.39 -13.27 -41.51
CA VAL A 530 16.21 -13.31 -40.62
C VAL A 530 14.95 -13.53 -41.46
N GLN A 531 14.82 -12.84 -42.60
CA GLN A 531 13.70 -13.02 -43.54
C GLN A 531 13.63 -14.47 -44.08
N SER A 532 14.78 -15.03 -44.45
CA SER A 532 14.86 -16.43 -44.89
C SER A 532 14.45 -17.43 -43.82
N LEU A 533 14.77 -17.17 -42.52
CA LEU A 533 14.37 -18.01 -41.41
C LEU A 533 12.87 -17.86 -41.11
N VAL A 534 12.32 -16.65 -41.20
CA VAL A 534 10.88 -16.40 -41.02
C VAL A 534 10.08 -17.13 -42.11
N GLU A 535 10.52 -17.09 -43.37
CA GLU A 535 9.86 -17.77 -44.50
C GLU A 535 10.00 -19.31 -44.42
N ALA A 536 11.19 -19.82 -44.06
CA ALA A 536 11.45 -21.26 -44.05
C ALA A 536 10.79 -22.00 -42.85
N PHE A 537 10.70 -21.34 -41.71
CA PHE A 537 10.25 -21.97 -40.45
C PHE A 537 8.95 -21.37 -39.89
N GLY A 538 8.34 -20.35 -40.50
CA GLY A 538 7.17 -19.65 -39.98
C GLY A 538 7.44 -18.98 -38.59
N ALA A 539 8.70 -18.62 -38.33
CA ALA A 539 9.13 -18.02 -37.08
C ALA A 539 8.63 -16.57 -36.96
N LYS A 540 8.47 -16.07 -35.74
CA LYS A 540 8.18 -14.65 -35.46
C LYS A 540 9.28 -14.05 -34.63
N VAL A 541 9.72 -12.85 -34.96
CA VAL A 541 10.63 -12.06 -34.15
C VAL A 541 9.89 -11.62 -32.88
N ILE A 542 10.46 -11.91 -31.71
CA ILE A 542 9.89 -11.50 -30.42
C ILE A 542 10.47 -10.12 -30.09
N GLU A 543 9.65 -9.08 -30.15
CA GLU A 543 10.05 -7.69 -29.92
C GLU A 543 10.72 -7.46 -28.55
N SER A 544 10.28 -8.18 -27.51
CA SER A 544 10.83 -8.06 -26.16
C SER A 544 12.22 -8.65 -25.96
N SER A 545 12.76 -9.35 -26.97
CA SER A 545 14.10 -9.97 -26.93
C SER A 545 15.16 -9.17 -27.70
N ILE A 546 14.79 -8.02 -28.28
CA ILE A 546 15.69 -7.19 -29.06
C ILE A 546 16.45 -6.27 -28.10
N GLU A 547 17.77 -6.40 -28.05
CA GLU A 547 18.67 -5.50 -27.32
C GLU A 547 19.56 -4.75 -28.32
N PRO A 548 19.65 -3.40 -28.21
CA PRO A 548 20.56 -2.65 -29.06
C PRO A 548 22.02 -3.01 -28.72
N ARG A 549 22.85 -3.11 -29.76
CA ARG A 549 24.26 -3.47 -29.60
C ARG A 549 24.99 -2.34 -28.89
N SER A 550 25.36 -2.52 -27.62
CA SER A 550 26.22 -1.56 -26.93
C SER A 550 27.59 -1.52 -27.61
N GLU A 551 27.93 -0.41 -28.25
CA GLU A 551 29.31 -0.16 -28.65
C GLU A 551 30.20 -0.16 -27.40
N LYS A 552 31.23 -1.03 -27.45
CA LYS A 552 32.28 -1.11 -26.42
C LYS A 552 33.24 0.03 -26.57
#